data_97303b46a177761627bafa9fdde492cf
#
_entry.id   97303b46a177761627bafa9fdde492cf
#
_cell.length_a   1.000
_cell.length_b   1.000
_cell.length_c   1.000
_cell.angle_alpha   90.00
_cell.angle_beta   90.00
_cell.angle_gamma   90.00
#
_symmetry.space_group_name_H-M   'P 1'
#
loop_
_entity.id
_entity.type
_entity.pdbx_description
1 polymer ?
#
loop_
_entity_poly.entity_id
_entity_poly.type
_entity_poly.pdbx_seq_one_letter_code
_entity_poly.pdbx_strand_id
1 'polypeptide(L)'
;RRQRQMCIRDSDESEMLASWRQIEAVDYHQEVVLGGGFRFTPYHAGHVLGACMFMIEMAGLRVLYTGDYSREEDRHLVQAEVPPVRPDVLICESTYGTQSLEPRLDKEMRFTALIHSIINRGGRVLLPVFVLGRAQELLLLLDEYWEAHPELHSVPIYYASSLARKCMSIYQTYIHT
;
A
#
# COMPACT_ATOMS: atom_id res chain seq x y z
N ARG A 1 -40.11 5.56 -2.08
CA ARG A 1 -38.75 5.10 -2.44
C ARG A 1 -38.36 4.01 -1.44
N ARG A 2 -38.51 2.73 -1.79
CA ARG A 2 -38.04 1.61 -0.98
C ARG A 2 -36.50 1.61 -1.10
N GLN A 3 -35.80 2.02 -0.03
CA GLN A 3 -34.39 1.70 0.16
C GLN A 3 -34.28 0.17 0.05
N ARG A 4 -33.57 -0.33 -0.95
CA ARG A 4 -33.09 -1.70 -0.95
C ARG A 4 -32.12 -1.79 0.23
N GLN A 5 -32.58 -2.34 1.34
CA GLN A 5 -31.69 -2.88 2.35
C GLN A 5 -30.91 -3.99 1.63
N MET A 6 -29.64 -3.71 1.32
CA MET A 6 -28.71 -4.81 1.12
C MET A 6 -28.75 -5.60 2.42
N CYS A 7 -29.32 -6.80 2.37
CA CYS A 7 -29.14 -7.77 3.45
C CYS A 7 -27.64 -8.08 3.47
N ILE A 8 -26.88 -7.33 4.27
CA ILE A 8 -25.58 -7.77 4.72
C ILE A 8 -25.91 -8.98 5.58
N ARG A 9 -25.67 -10.16 5.05
CA ARG A 9 -25.66 -11.37 5.84
C ARG A 9 -24.43 -11.25 6.71
N ASP A 10 -24.62 -11.00 8.00
CA ASP A 10 -23.53 -10.95 8.95
C ASP A 10 -22.87 -12.34 8.98
N SER A 11 -21.60 -12.40 8.54
CA SER A 11 -20.80 -13.60 8.65
C SER A 11 -20.45 -13.82 10.11
N ASP A 12 -20.63 -15.02 10.61
CA ASP A 12 -20.16 -15.37 11.94
C ASP A 12 -18.63 -15.65 11.95
N GLU A 13 -18.06 -15.77 13.14
CA GLU A 13 -16.62 -16.02 13.31
C GLU A 13 -16.21 -17.35 12.65
N SER A 14 -17.07 -18.36 12.63
CA SER A 14 -16.77 -19.67 12.04
C SER A 14 -16.70 -19.60 10.50
N GLU A 15 -17.58 -18.83 9.87
CA GLU A 15 -17.57 -18.57 8.44
C GLU A 15 -16.32 -17.77 8.04
N MET A 16 -15.93 -16.78 8.84
CA MET A 16 -14.71 -16.01 8.61
C MET A 16 -13.46 -16.89 8.71
N LEU A 17 -13.36 -17.74 9.73
CA LEU A 17 -12.25 -18.68 9.88
C LEU A 17 -12.22 -19.75 8.78
N ALA A 18 -13.39 -20.21 8.31
CA ALA A 18 -13.48 -21.14 7.19
C ALA A 18 -12.98 -20.51 5.90
N SER A 19 -13.36 -19.26 5.63
CA SER A 19 -12.85 -18.49 4.47
C SER A 19 -11.33 -18.26 4.57
N TRP A 20 -10.83 -17.89 5.74
CA TRP A 20 -9.40 -17.72 5.98
C TRP A 20 -8.57 -18.95 5.64
N ARG A 21 -9.06 -20.15 5.99
CA ARG A 21 -8.37 -21.44 5.72
C ARG A 21 -8.31 -21.79 4.24
N GLN A 22 -9.09 -21.12 3.38
CA GLN A 22 -9.08 -21.32 1.93
C GLN A 22 -8.16 -20.36 1.19
N ILE A 23 -7.52 -19.41 1.91
CA ILE A 23 -6.58 -18.46 1.30
C ILE A 23 -5.27 -19.18 1.04
N GLU A 24 -4.86 -19.21 -0.22
CA GLU A 24 -3.56 -19.69 -0.67
C GLU A 24 -2.67 -18.49 -1.00
N ALA A 25 -1.44 -18.49 -0.47
CA ALA A 25 -0.47 -17.46 -0.77
C ALA A 25 0.16 -17.73 -2.15
N VAL A 26 0.43 -16.67 -2.89
CA VAL A 26 1.16 -16.70 -4.15
C VAL A 26 2.29 -15.68 -4.12
N ASP A 27 3.41 -15.99 -4.77
CA ASP A 27 4.52 -15.06 -4.91
C ASP A 27 4.37 -14.19 -6.17
N TYR A 28 5.04 -13.03 -6.17
CA TYR A 28 5.15 -12.23 -7.39
C TYR A 28 5.79 -13.03 -8.51
N HIS A 29 5.33 -12.81 -9.74
CA HIS A 29 5.77 -13.48 -10.97
C HIS A 29 5.51 -14.99 -11.01
N GLN A 30 4.87 -15.55 -9.99
CA GLN A 30 4.44 -16.94 -9.99
C GLN A 30 3.25 -17.14 -10.94
N GLU A 31 3.41 -17.93 -12.01
CA GLU A 31 2.27 -18.33 -12.83
C GLU A 31 1.44 -19.38 -12.09
N VAL A 32 0.17 -19.07 -11.87
CA VAL A 32 -0.82 -19.98 -11.27
C VAL A 32 -1.78 -20.44 -12.34
N VAL A 33 -1.84 -21.75 -12.58
CA VAL A 33 -2.74 -22.37 -13.56
C VAL A 33 -3.94 -22.96 -12.85
N LEU A 34 -5.12 -22.46 -13.18
CA LEU A 34 -6.40 -22.99 -12.73
C LEU A 34 -7.04 -23.84 -13.83
N GLY A 35 -8.07 -24.59 -13.51
CA GLY A 35 -8.76 -25.42 -14.48
C GLY A 35 -9.36 -24.62 -15.65
N GLY A 36 -9.60 -25.27 -16.79
CA GLY A 36 -10.29 -24.66 -17.94
C GLY A 36 -9.46 -23.69 -18.79
N GLY A 37 -8.12 -23.74 -18.68
CA GLY A 37 -7.21 -22.84 -19.41
C GLY A 37 -7.13 -21.43 -18.87
N PHE A 38 -7.59 -21.23 -17.65
CA PHE A 38 -7.44 -19.99 -16.90
C PHE A 38 -6.10 -20.01 -16.16
N ARG A 39 -5.30 -18.94 -16.31
CA ARG A 39 -4.08 -18.72 -15.56
C ARG A 39 -3.93 -17.25 -15.21
N PHE A 40 -3.15 -16.98 -14.16
CA PHE A 40 -2.79 -15.62 -13.80
C PHE A 40 -1.37 -15.54 -13.27
N THR A 41 -0.79 -14.34 -13.37
CA THR A 41 0.53 -14.02 -12.84
C THR A 41 0.42 -12.69 -12.07
N PRO A 42 0.78 -12.65 -10.77
CA PRO A 42 0.82 -11.40 -10.00
C PRO A 42 2.10 -10.63 -10.29
N TYR A 43 1.97 -9.31 -10.40
CA TYR A 43 3.05 -8.35 -10.61
C TYR A 43 3.01 -7.27 -9.53
N HIS A 44 4.16 -6.68 -9.20
CA HIS A 44 4.20 -5.61 -8.20
C HIS A 44 3.29 -4.45 -8.57
N ALA A 45 2.46 -4.03 -7.62
CA ALA A 45 1.58 -2.87 -7.77
C ALA A 45 2.10 -1.62 -7.03
N GLY A 46 3.15 -1.75 -6.21
CA GLY A 46 3.51 -0.69 -5.28
C GLY A 46 2.42 -0.49 -4.22
N HIS A 47 2.02 0.72 -3.96
CA HIS A 47 0.88 1.14 -3.14
C HIS A 47 0.95 0.71 -1.67
N VAL A 48 0.91 -0.58 -1.36
CA VAL A 48 1.10 -1.16 -0.01
C VAL A 48 1.82 -2.50 -0.11
N LEU A 49 2.44 -2.94 0.99
CA LEU A 49 3.11 -4.24 1.05
C LEU A 49 2.15 -5.38 0.68
N GLY A 50 2.54 -6.19 -0.28
CA GLY A 50 1.75 -7.31 -0.80
C GLY A 50 0.74 -6.95 -1.88
N ALA A 51 0.58 -5.67 -2.24
CA ALA A 51 -0.30 -5.29 -3.34
C ALA A 51 0.24 -5.79 -4.68
N CYS A 52 -0.64 -6.37 -5.49
CA CYS A 52 -0.26 -6.89 -6.80
C CYS A 52 -1.28 -6.54 -7.89
N MET A 53 -0.77 -6.41 -9.09
CA MET A 53 -1.56 -6.41 -10.31
C MET A 53 -1.64 -7.84 -10.84
N PHE A 54 -2.74 -8.20 -11.46
CA PHE A 54 -2.93 -9.54 -12.02
C PHE A 54 -2.96 -9.51 -13.54
N MET A 55 -2.01 -10.17 -14.17
CA MET A 55 -2.14 -10.54 -15.58
C MET A 55 -2.94 -11.85 -15.66
N ILE A 56 -4.14 -11.76 -16.17
CA ILE A 56 -5.08 -12.86 -16.29
C ILE A 56 -5.13 -13.31 -17.76
N GLU A 57 -4.96 -14.60 -17.99
CA GLU A 57 -5.06 -15.18 -19.33
C GLU A 57 -6.16 -16.25 -19.37
N MET A 58 -7.04 -16.11 -20.36
CA MET A 58 -8.14 -17.06 -20.61
C MET A 58 -8.50 -17.07 -22.10
N ALA A 59 -8.54 -18.25 -22.69
CA ALA A 59 -8.92 -18.45 -24.10
C ALA A 59 -8.15 -17.55 -25.09
N GLY A 60 -6.87 -17.28 -24.82
CA GLY A 60 -6.01 -16.42 -25.64
C GLY A 60 -6.15 -14.92 -25.40
N LEU A 61 -7.07 -14.49 -24.55
CA LEU A 61 -7.23 -13.11 -24.12
C LEU A 61 -6.39 -12.83 -22.86
N ARG A 62 -5.67 -11.71 -22.85
CA ARG A 62 -4.88 -11.22 -21.71
C ARG A 62 -5.50 -9.96 -21.13
N VAL A 63 -5.81 -10.01 -19.85
CA VAL A 63 -6.38 -8.88 -19.13
C VAL A 63 -5.43 -8.51 -17.99
N LEU A 64 -4.96 -7.26 -17.96
CA LEU A 64 -4.24 -6.73 -16.81
C LEU A 64 -5.23 -5.96 -15.90
N TYR A 65 -5.41 -6.46 -14.68
CA TYR A 65 -6.15 -5.79 -13.63
C TYR A 65 -5.17 -5.21 -12.61
N THR A 66 -5.17 -3.90 -12.42
CA THR A 66 -4.16 -3.24 -11.58
C THR A 66 -4.49 -3.28 -10.09
N GLY A 67 -5.78 -3.34 -9.71
CA GLY A 67 -6.17 -2.93 -8.37
C GLY A 67 -5.71 -1.50 -8.10
N ASP A 68 -5.52 -1.14 -6.83
CA ASP A 68 -4.86 0.11 -6.45
C ASP A 68 -3.35 -0.03 -6.68
N TYR A 69 -2.74 0.92 -7.39
CA TYR A 69 -1.33 0.84 -7.75
C TYR A 69 -0.62 2.19 -7.62
N SER A 70 0.70 2.16 -7.45
CA SER A 70 1.54 3.36 -7.41
C SER A 70 2.76 3.21 -8.31
N ARG A 71 2.97 4.19 -9.19
CA ARG A 71 4.16 4.32 -10.03
C ARG A 71 5.26 5.16 -9.37
N GLU A 72 4.98 5.76 -8.22
CA GLU A 72 5.98 6.47 -7.43
C GLU A 72 6.82 5.46 -6.65
N GLU A 73 8.13 5.65 -6.66
CA GLU A 73 9.05 4.88 -5.84
C GLU A 73 8.96 5.38 -4.40
N ASP A 74 8.64 4.48 -3.48
CA ASP A 74 8.60 4.76 -2.04
C ASP A 74 9.90 4.25 -1.38
N ARG A 75 10.21 4.73 -0.15
CA ARG A 75 11.40 4.32 0.61
C ARG A 75 11.39 2.84 1.01
N HIS A 76 10.22 2.24 1.06
CA HIS A 76 10.01 0.89 1.59
C HIS A 76 9.29 -0.06 0.63
N LEU A 77 8.88 0.44 -0.54
CA LEU A 77 8.14 -0.34 -1.54
C LEU A 77 8.69 -0.07 -2.93
N VAL A 78 8.79 -1.11 -3.71
CA VAL A 78 9.03 -0.98 -5.16
C VAL A 78 7.79 -0.39 -5.84
N GLN A 79 8.01 0.42 -6.88
CA GLN A 79 6.91 0.95 -7.69
C GLN A 79 6.21 -0.16 -8.49
N ALA A 80 4.99 0.12 -8.94
CA ALA A 80 4.28 -0.76 -9.85
C ALA A 80 5.12 -0.99 -11.13
N GLU A 81 5.33 -2.24 -11.45
CA GLU A 81 6.12 -2.64 -12.62
C GLU A 81 5.28 -2.63 -13.92
N VAL A 82 5.96 -2.65 -15.03
CA VAL A 82 5.31 -2.88 -16.33
C VAL A 82 5.48 -4.35 -16.66
N PRO A 83 4.39 -5.15 -16.73
CA PRO A 83 4.51 -6.55 -17.10
C PRO A 83 5.20 -6.74 -18.46
N PRO A 84 6.04 -7.78 -18.62
CA PRO A 84 6.80 -8.00 -19.86
C PRO A 84 5.90 -8.38 -21.05
N VAL A 85 4.67 -8.80 -20.76
CA VAL A 85 3.71 -9.24 -21.77
C VAL A 85 2.62 -8.18 -21.92
N ARG A 86 2.36 -7.76 -23.16
CA ARG A 86 1.31 -6.78 -23.46
C ARG A 86 -0.09 -7.36 -23.22
N PRO A 87 -0.95 -6.73 -22.41
CA PRO A 87 -2.35 -7.11 -22.28
C PRO A 87 -3.16 -6.68 -23.51
N ASP A 88 -4.24 -7.39 -23.78
CA ASP A 88 -5.26 -7.01 -24.76
C ASP A 88 -6.27 -6.04 -24.14
N VAL A 89 -6.50 -6.17 -22.82
CA VAL A 89 -7.38 -5.30 -22.04
C VAL A 89 -6.66 -4.84 -20.78
N LEU A 90 -6.77 -3.56 -20.47
CA LEU A 90 -6.31 -2.97 -19.21
C LEU A 90 -7.52 -2.51 -18.40
N ILE A 91 -7.65 -3.00 -17.16
CA ILE A 91 -8.61 -2.52 -16.17
C ILE A 91 -7.81 -1.86 -15.06
N CYS A 92 -7.91 -0.55 -14.95
CA CYS A 92 -7.16 0.23 -13.96
C CYS A 92 -8.08 1.11 -13.11
N GLU A 93 -7.60 1.41 -11.90
CA GLU A 93 -8.22 2.43 -11.05
C GLU A 93 -8.12 3.82 -11.67
N SER A 94 -8.92 4.77 -11.15
CA SER A 94 -8.91 6.16 -11.60
C SER A 94 -9.10 7.15 -10.45
N THR A 95 -8.62 6.81 -9.26
CA THR A 95 -8.74 7.64 -8.05
C THR A 95 -8.21 9.04 -8.28
N TYR A 96 -7.10 9.17 -8.97
CA TYR A 96 -6.48 10.45 -9.34
C TYR A 96 -6.54 10.72 -10.85
N GLY A 97 -7.48 10.11 -11.57
CA GLY A 97 -7.56 10.16 -13.03
C GLY A 97 -7.70 11.56 -13.64
N THR A 98 -8.16 12.55 -12.87
CA THR A 98 -8.31 13.94 -13.29
C THR A 98 -7.46 14.92 -12.49
N GLN A 99 -6.58 14.42 -11.60
CA GLN A 99 -5.77 15.25 -10.73
C GLN A 99 -4.28 15.14 -11.10
N SER A 100 -3.61 16.27 -11.13
CA SER A 100 -2.15 16.34 -11.17
C SER A 100 -1.64 16.51 -9.73
N LEU A 101 -0.81 15.59 -9.28
CA LEU A 101 -0.23 15.66 -7.95
C LEU A 101 1.00 16.57 -7.96
N GLU A 102 1.19 17.29 -6.86
CA GLU A 102 2.40 18.08 -6.61
C GLU A 102 3.63 17.16 -6.56
N PRO A 103 4.81 17.60 -7.04
CA PRO A 103 6.05 16.83 -6.96
C PRO A 103 6.34 16.35 -5.54
N ARG A 104 6.83 15.12 -5.42
CA ARG A 104 7.09 14.48 -4.13
C ARG A 104 8.01 15.30 -3.24
N LEU A 105 9.15 15.77 -3.79
CA LEU A 105 10.13 16.55 -3.03
C LEU A 105 9.54 17.83 -2.43
N ASP A 106 8.68 18.51 -3.17
CA ASP A 106 8.05 19.75 -2.70
C ASP A 106 7.08 19.46 -1.53
N LYS A 107 6.32 18.38 -1.63
CA LYS A 107 5.44 17.90 -0.55
C LYS A 107 6.24 17.54 0.70
N GLU A 108 7.32 16.78 0.54
CA GLU A 108 8.17 16.34 1.64
C GLU A 108 8.86 17.52 2.33
N MET A 109 9.45 18.44 1.57
CA MET A 109 10.07 19.65 2.12
C MET A 109 9.08 20.51 2.90
N ARG A 110 7.90 20.74 2.33
CA ARG A 110 6.85 21.51 3.01
C ARG A 110 6.37 20.83 4.27
N PHE A 111 6.19 19.52 4.25
CA PHE A 111 5.75 18.71 5.39
C PHE A 111 6.77 18.76 6.53
N THR A 112 8.04 18.50 6.26
CA THR A 112 9.11 18.50 7.28
C THR A 112 9.37 19.90 7.84
N ALA A 113 9.40 20.93 6.98
CA ALA A 113 9.55 22.31 7.41
C ALA A 113 8.40 22.76 8.33
N LEU A 114 7.16 22.35 8.04
CA LEU A 114 6.02 22.66 8.89
C LEU A 114 6.13 21.99 10.26
N ILE A 115 6.50 20.72 10.31
CA ILE A 115 6.70 19.97 11.57
C ILE A 115 7.81 20.64 12.38
N HIS A 116 8.96 20.93 11.78
CA HIS A 116 10.09 21.58 12.41
C HIS A 116 9.70 22.94 13.01
N SER A 117 8.99 23.75 12.25
CA SER A 117 8.46 25.05 12.71
C SER A 117 7.54 24.92 13.94
N ILE A 118 6.68 23.89 13.95
CA ILE A 118 5.78 23.64 15.09
C ILE A 118 6.56 23.23 16.33
N ILE A 119 7.54 22.36 16.18
CA ILE A 119 8.38 21.87 17.28
C ILE A 119 9.21 23.03 17.87
N ASN A 120 9.82 23.85 17.03
CA ASN A 120 10.66 24.98 17.48
C ASN A 120 9.89 26.02 18.33
N ARG A 121 8.58 26.12 18.14
CA ARG A 121 7.72 26.96 19.00
C ARG A 121 7.11 26.23 20.19
N GLY A 122 7.60 25.02 20.53
CA GLY A 122 7.12 24.19 21.63
C GLY A 122 5.79 23.49 21.38
N GLY A 123 5.35 23.41 20.12
CA GLY A 123 4.10 22.76 19.72
C GLY A 123 4.23 21.24 19.63
N ARG A 124 3.08 20.60 19.38
CA ARG A 124 2.96 19.15 19.11
C ARG A 124 2.27 18.92 17.78
N VAL A 125 2.65 17.86 17.10
CA VAL A 125 2.07 17.48 15.79
C VAL A 125 1.31 16.18 15.95
N LEU A 126 0.08 16.14 15.46
CA LEU A 126 -0.74 14.93 15.36
C LEU A 126 -0.91 14.59 13.89
N LEU A 127 -0.49 13.39 13.50
CA LEU A 127 -0.60 12.87 12.14
C LEU A 127 -1.61 11.70 12.13
N PRO A 128 -2.86 11.92 11.69
CA PRO A 128 -3.81 10.83 11.49
C PRO A 128 -3.36 9.96 10.31
N VAL A 129 -3.07 8.68 10.56
CA VAL A 129 -2.59 7.74 9.55
C VAL A 129 -3.27 6.38 9.68
N PHE A 130 -3.39 5.66 8.57
CA PHE A 130 -3.71 4.25 8.63
C PHE A 130 -2.50 3.44 9.12
N VAL A 131 -2.76 2.26 9.67
CA VAL A 131 -1.73 1.35 10.19
C VAL A 131 -0.79 0.86 9.09
N LEU A 132 -1.28 0.72 7.86
CA LEU A 132 -0.51 0.25 6.71
C LEU A 132 -0.45 1.34 5.62
N GLY A 133 0.61 1.30 4.84
CA GLY A 133 0.81 2.18 3.70
C GLY A 133 1.61 3.44 4.06
N ARG A 134 1.00 4.60 3.99
CA ARG A 134 1.71 5.89 4.13
C ARG A 134 2.35 6.14 5.51
N ALA A 135 1.90 5.46 6.56
CA ALA A 135 2.53 5.60 7.89
C ALA A 135 4.00 5.20 7.88
N GLN A 136 4.35 4.13 7.18
CA GLN A 136 5.72 3.63 7.08
C GLN A 136 6.60 4.61 6.30
N GLU A 137 6.11 5.13 5.20
CA GLU A 137 6.81 6.15 4.40
C GLU A 137 7.06 7.42 5.21
N LEU A 138 6.05 7.90 5.97
CA LEU A 138 6.19 9.07 6.82
C LEU A 138 7.18 8.86 7.96
N LEU A 139 7.22 7.66 8.55
CA LEU A 139 8.18 7.33 9.60
C LEU A 139 9.61 7.36 9.06
N LEU A 140 9.85 6.77 7.89
CA LEU A 140 11.17 6.80 7.24
C LEU A 140 11.59 8.23 6.84
N LEU A 141 10.68 9.00 6.27
CA LEU A 141 10.92 10.43 5.96
C LEU A 141 11.30 11.23 7.20
N LEU A 142 10.59 11.02 8.31
CA LEU A 142 10.89 11.70 9.57
C LEU A 142 12.20 11.24 10.18
N ASP A 143 12.52 9.96 10.09
CA ASP A 143 13.79 9.39 10.56
C ASP A 143 14.98 10.03 9.84
N GLU A 144 14.95 10.05 8.49
CA GLU A 144 15.95 10.74 7.66
C GLU A 144 16.07 12.22 8.01
N TYR A 145 14.93 12.89 8.22
CA TYR A 145 14.93 14.31 8.57
C TYR A 145 15.51 14.57 9.97
N TRP A 146 15.18 13.72 10.94
CA TRP A 146 15.75 13.80 12.30
C TRP A 146 17.25 13.54 12.29
N GLU A 147 17.73 12.57 11.54
CA GLU A 147 19.17 12.29 11.41
C GLU A 147 19.92 13.51 10.90
N ALA A 148 19.37 14.25 9.95
CA ALA A 148 19.94 15.47 9.39
C ALA A 148 19.83 16.71 10.32
N HIS A 149 19.02 16.65 11.40
CA HIS A 149 18.70 17.78 12.28
C HIS A 149 18.92 17.43 13.75
N PRO A 150 20.18 17.54 14.25
CA PRO A 150 20.52 17.15 15.63
C PRO A 150 19.69 17.83 16.72
N GLU A 151 19.19 19.05 16.47
CA GLU A 151 18.32 19.79 17.38
C GLU A 151 16.98 19.09 17.63
N LEU A 152 16.56 18.18 16.75
CA LEU A 152 15.33 17.41 16.90
C LEU A 152 15.52 16.05 17.59
N HIS A 153 16.75 15.59 17.81
CA HIS A 153 17.02 14.25 18.37
C HIS A 153 16.36 14.00 19.73
N SER A 154 16.12 15.04 20.51
CA SER A 154 15.42 14.92 21.80
C SER A 154 13.90 14.85 21.68
N VAL A 155 13.34 15.06 20.48
CA VAL A 155 11.90 15.10 20.25
C VAL A 155 11.42 13.70 19.86
N PRO A 156 10.60 13.03 20.69
CA PRO A 156 10.17 11.67 20.41
C PRO A 156 9.07 11.62 19.35
N ILE A 157 9.11 10.58 18.51
CA ILE A 157 8.04 10.23 17.57
C ILE A 157 7.30 9.00 18.13
N TYR A 158 5.97 9.12 18.27
CA TYR A 158 5.13 8.03 18.76
C TYR A 158 4.23 7.49 17.66
N TYR A 159 4.27 6.20 17.45
CA TYR A 159 3.30 5.49 16.62
C TYR A 159 2.32 4.72 17.52
N ALA A 160 1.22 5.39 17.87
CA ALA A 160 0.32 4.97 18.94
C ALA A 160 -0.74 3.95 18.47
N SER A 161 -0.33 2.72 18.17
CA SER A 161 -1.24 1.63 17.84
C SER A 161 -0.63 0.27 18.17
N SER A 162 -1.39 -0.60 18.86
CA SER A 162 -0.97 -1.99 19.11
C SER A 162 -0.88 -2.81 17.82
N LEU A 163 -1.78 -2.55 16.87
CA LEU A 163 -1.77 -3.19 15.55
C LEU A 163 -0.56 -2.74 14.73
N ALA A 164 -0.19 -1.46 14.82
CA ALA A 164 0.99 -0.92 14.17
C ALA A 164 2.27 -1.65 14.56
N ARG A 165 2.43 -1.97 15.84
CA ARG A 165 3.60 -2.72 16.33
C ARG A 165 3.70 -4.12 15.68
N LYS A 166 2.57 -4.82 15.53
CA LYS A 166 2.51 -6.11 14.84
C LYS A 166 2.85 -5.96 13.35
N CYS A 167 2.33 -4.92 12.70
CA CYS A 167 2.62 -4.62 11.30
C CYS A 167 4.11 -4.33 11.08
N MET A 168 4.74 -3.51 11.92
CA MET A 168 6.19 -3.21 11.80
C MET A 168 7.04 -4.47 11.94
N SER A 169 6.66 -5.41 12.80
CA SER A 169 7.32 -6.72 12.92
C SER A 169 7.24 -7.53 11.62
N ILE A 170 6.11 -7.47 10.91
CA ILE A 170 5.95 -8.12 9.60
C ILE A 170 6.80 -7.40 8.54
N TYR A 171 6.77 -6.07 8.48
CA TYR A 171 7.61 -5.30 7.55
C TYR A 171 9.09 -5.65 7.68
N GLN A 172 9.61 -5.82 8.90
CA GLN A 172 11.00 -6.22 9.14
C GLN A 172 11.36 -7.55 8.48
N THR A 173 10.38 -8.45 8.29
CA THR A 173 10.60 -9.74 7.61
C THR A 173 10.82 -9.56 6.10
N TYR A 174 10.31 -8.47 5.51
CA TYR A 174 10.32 -8.21 4.06
C TYR A 174 11.27 -7.10 3.61
N ILE A 175 11.97 -6.43 4.53
CA ILE A 175 12.93 -5.36 4.19
C ILE A 175 14.15 -5.88 3.38
N HIS A 176 14.39 -7.18 3.39
CA HIS A 176 15.53 -7.81 2.74
C HIS A 176 15.16 -8.65 1.50
N THR A 177 13.93 -8.58 1.06
CA THR A 177 13.46 -9.25 -0.15
C THR A 177 13.18 -8.23 -1.24
#